data_820e57850d93493f56725ae0b13d82d2
#
_entry.id   820e57850d93493f56725ae0b13d82d2
#
_cell.length_a   1.000
_cell.length_b   1.000
_cell.length_c   1.000
_cell.angle_alpha   90.00
_cell.angle_beta   90.00
_cell.angle_gamma   90.00
#
_symmetry.space_group_name_H-M   'P 1'
#
loop_
_entity.id
_entity.type
_entity.pdbx_description
1 polymer ?
#
loop_
_entity_poly.entity_id
_entity_poly.type
_entity_poly.pdbx_seq_one_letter_code
_entity_poly.pdbx_strand_id
1 'polypeptide(L)'
;KLIQRAAMPQNGSLYENIKHKLGHQEKSEEFEVIVSIIIVWINRILFLKLLESQIYKFNGNNPAFKFLNIEKISDFDDLESLFFDVLAKPVKSRETKEFDYVPYLNSSLFERHELENKYLYISNLRDNLTVKYYPQTVLRDDKQAKKSGDIEMLPYLFEFLDAYNFASEDTEEVREDSKALISASVLGLIFEKLNGYRDGSFYTPSFITMYMAKESITKSILSKFKETYGVEATDIDGLNAQLIRRNISIDETKKVVNSLTICDPAVGSGHFLVSCLNELIYIKHRLGLFGFRELGVDIENDELYVRLGGEFHEYMKPRDLSCDNHRLQKTLFEE
;
A
#
# COMPACT_ATOMS: atom_id res chain seq x y z
N LYS A 1 -16.88 8.35 -5.24
CA LYS A 1 -17.64 9.15 -4.23
C LYS A 1 -16.81 10.25 -3.59
N LEU A 2 -15.57 9.98 -3.11
CA LEU A 2 -14.68 11.02 -2.54
C LEU A 2 -14.37 12.14 -3.55
N ILE A 3 -13.96 11.77 -4.77
CA ILE A 3 -13.65 12.76 -5.82
C ILE A 3 -14.92 13.50 -6.27
N GLN A 4 -16.02 12.79 -6.48
CA GLN A 4 -17.28 13.43 -6.84
C GLN A 4 -17.75 14.44 -5.79
N ARG A 5 -17.37 14.24 -4.52
CA ARG A 5 -17.68 15.17 -3.43
C ARG A 5 -16.67 16.29 -3.27
N ALA A 6 -15.39 15.98 -3.44
CA ALA A 6 -14.35 17.00 -3.49
C ALA A 6 -14.59 17.97 -4.66
N ALA A 7 -15.23 17.51 -5.73
CA ALA A 7 -15.59 18.29 -6.91
C ALA A 7 -17.05 18.83 -6.90
N MET A 8 -17.84 18.57 -5.86
CA MET A 8 -19.17 19.20 -5.76
C MET A 8 -19.04 20.71 -5.50
N PRO A 9 -19.82 21.54 -6.19
CA PRO A 9 -19.81 23.00 -5.98
C PRO A 9 -20.49 23.35 -4.65
N GLN A 10 -19.83 23.04 -3.55
CA GLN A 10 -20.18 23.47 -2.20
C GLN A 10 -19.12 24.42 -1.70
N ASN A 11 -19.57 25.53 -1.13
CA ASN A 11 -18.69 26.46 -0.44
C ASN A 11 -17.89 25.66 0.62
N GLY A 12 -16.57 25.62 0.55
CA GLY A 12 -15.74 24.83 1.45
C GLY A 12 -15.27 23.49 0.91
N SER A 13 -15.80 22.99 -0.22
CA SER A 13 -15.22 21.83 -0.88
C SER A 13 -13.79 22.13 -1.37
N LEU A 14 -12.95 21.08 -1.49
CA LEU A 14 -11.62 21.24 -2.10
C LEU A 14 -11.71 21.90 -3.46
N TYR A 15 -12.70 21.55 -4.28
CA TYR A 15 -12.91 22.14 -5.59
C TYR A 15 -13.13 23.65 -5.53
N GLU A 16 -14.07 24.13 -4.72
CA GLU A 16 -14.38 25.57 -4.62
C GLU A 16 -13.24 26.33 -3.93
N ASN A 17 -12.56 25.72 -2.95
CA ASN A 17 -11.42 26.33 -2.29
C ASN A 17 -10.24 26.54 -3.27
N ILE A 18 -9.90 25.53 -4.08
CA ILE A 18 -8.89 25.64 -5.15
C ILE A 18 -9.31 26.67 -6.20
N LYS A 19 -10.56 26.59 -6.68
CA LYS A 19 -11.11 27.49 -7.68
C LYS A 19 -11.00 28.95 -7.25
N HIS A 20 -11.33 29.23 -6.00
CA HIS A 20 -11.23 30.58 -5.45
C HIS A 20 -9.78 31.10 -5.43
N LYS A 21 -8.81 30.21 -5.23
CA LYS A 21 -7.38 30.56 -5.20
C LYS A 21 -6.78 30.76 -6.60
N LEU A 22 -7.22 29.98 -7.58
CA LEU A 22 -6.71 30.07 -8.97
C LEU A 22 -7.19 31.31 -9.72
N GLY A 23 -8.30 31.93 -9.27
CA GLY A 23 -8.91 33.04 -10.02
C GLY A 23 -9.58 32.57 -11.31
N HIS A 24 -10.02 33.53 -12.15
CA HIS A 24 -10.73 33.22 -13.38
C HIS A 24 -9.74 32.82 -14.51
N GLN A 25 -9.64 31.54 -14.81
CA GLN A 25 -9.06 30.98 -16.02
C GLN A 25 -10.19 30.51 -16.99
N GLU A 26 -9.87 30.14 -18.24
CA GLU A 26 -10.86 29.61 -19.18
C GLU A 26 -11.55 28.36 -18.60
N LYS A 27 -12.89 28.35 -18.59
CA LYS A 27 -13.73 27.41 -17.82
C LYS A 27 -13.46 25.92 -18.07
N SER A 28 -12.97 25.52 -19.24
CA SER A 28 -12.72 24.10 -19.58
C SER A 28 -11.41 23.60 -19.01
N GLU A 29 -10.35 24.41 -19.09
CA GLU A 29 -9.02 24.04 -18.54
C GLU A 29 -9.01 24.13 -17.01
N GLU A 30 -9.78 25.06 -16.41
CA GLU A 30 -9.90 25.23 -14.98
C GLU A 30 -10.39 23.94 -14.29
N PHE A 31 -11.44 23.30 -14.82
CA PHE A 31 -12.00 22.07 -14.24
C PHE A 31 -10.97 20.95 -14.21
N GLU A 32 -10.29 20.70 -15.34
CA GLU A 32 -9.32 19.62 -15.45
C GLU A 32 -8.12 19.81 -14.52
N VAL A 33 -7.62 21.03 -14.40
CA VAL A 33 -6.53 21.39 -13.51
C VAL A 33 -6.91 21.15 -12.05
N ILE A 34 -8.08 21.66 -11.62
CA ILE A 34 -8.57 21.50 -10.25
C ILE A 34 -8.72 20.01 -9.90
N VAL A 35 -9.37 19.24 -10.76
CA VAL A 35 -9.57 17.81 -10.54
C VAL A 35 -8.23 17.07 -10.47
N SER A 36 -7.27 17.42 -11.33
CA SER A 36 -5.93 16.83 -11.33
C SER A 36 -5.18 17.09 -10.02
N ILE A 37 -5.23 18.30 -9.51
CA ILE A 37 -4.64 18.67 -8.20
C ILE A 37 -5.30 17.86 -7.07
N ILE A 38 -6.63 17.79 -7.06
CA ILE A 38 -7.38 17.01 -6.06
C ILE A 38 -6.97 15.53 -6.12
N ILE A 39 -6.80 14.96 -7.31
CA ILE A 39 -6.36 13.57 -7.48
C ILE A 39 -4.99 13.35 -6.86
N VAL A 40 -4.02 14.25 -7.10
CA VAL A 40 -2.68 14.15 -6.50
C VAL A 40 -2.75 14.12 -4.97
N TRP A 41 -3.50 15.03 -4.37
CA TRP A 41 -3.63 15.11 -2.91
C TRP A 41 -4.40 13.92 -2.32
N ILE A 42 -5.49 13.52 -2.93
CA ILE A 42 -6.27 12.34 -2.48
C ILE A 42 -5.45 11.07 -2.57
N ASN A 43 -4.64 10.89 -3.62
CA ASN A 43 -3.72 9.74 -3.72
C ASN A 43 -2.75 9.69 -2.54
N ARG A 44 -2.12 10.82 -2.18
CA ARG A 44 -1.23 10.90 -1.00
C ARG A 44 -1.96 10.54 0.29
N ILE A 45 -3.13 11.13 0.51
CA ILE A 45 -3.92 10.92 1.74
C ILE A 45 -4.39 9.46 1.86
N LEU A 46 -4.84 8.84 0.76
CA LEU A 46 -5.22 7.42 0.76
C LEU A 46 -4.03 6.51 1.06
N PHE A 47 -2.87 6.81 0.47
CA PHE A 47 -1.65 6.07 0.78
C PHE A 47 -1.25 6.22 2.24
N LEU A 48 -1.35 7.45 2.78
CA LEU A 48 -1.07 7.69 4.21
C LEU A 48 -2.02 6.92 5.12
N LYS A 49 -3.30 6.80 4.75
CA LYS A 49 -4.25 6.02 5.55
C LYS A 49 -3.92 4.54 5.55
N LEU A 50 -3.46 4.00 4.42
CA LEU A 50 -2.94 2.63 4.35
C LEU A 50 -1.70 2.47 5.25
N LEU A 51 -0.73 3.37 5.12
CA LEU A 51 0.49 3.36 5.93
C LEU A 51 0.18 3.46 7.44
N GLU A 52 -0.71 4.37 7.83
CA GLU A 52 -1.18 4.50 9.21
C GLU A 52 -1.76 3.18 9.73
N SER A 53 -2.61 2.53 8.94
CA SER A 53 -3.23 1.27 9.31
C SER A 53 -2.19 0.17 9.52
N GLN A 54 -1.15 0.10 8.71
CA GLN A 54 -0.05 -0.84 8.87
C GLN A 54 0.75 -0.54 10.14
N ILE A 55 1.16 0.72 10.34
CA ILE A 55 1.91 1.13 11.53
C ILE A 55 1.10 0.87 12.81
N TYR A 56 -0.20 1.16 12.81
CA TYR A 56 -1.12 0.91 13.90
C TYR A 56 -1.16 -0.58 14.27
N LYS A 57 -1.34 -1.47 13.28
CA LYS A 57 -1.31 -2.92 13.47
C LYS A 57 0.03 -3.42 14.01
N PHE A 58 1.14 -3.02 13.39
CA PHE A 58 2.49 -3.39 13.82
C PHE A 58 2.78 -3.02 15.28
N ASN A 59 2.14 -1.97 15.79
CA ASN A 59 2.31 -1.52 17.17
C ASN A 59 1.19 -2.02 18.10
N GLY A 60 0.58 -3.15 17.80
CA GLY A 60 -0.39 -3.81 18.66
C GLY A 60 -1.71 -3.03 18.81
N ASN A 61 -2.14 -2.38 17.72
CA ASN A 61 -3.35 -1.56 17.68
C ASN A 61 -3.34 -0.39 18.67
N ASN A 62 -2.16 0.17 18.96
CA ASN A 62 -2.01 1.29 19.88
C ASN A 62 -2.44 2.60 19.21
N PRO A 63 -3.48 3.31 19.72
CA PRO A 63 -4.00 4.56 19.15
C PRO A 63 -2.96 5.68 19.01
N ALA A 64 -1.89 5.67 19.82
CA ALA A 64 -0.81 6.66 19.73
C ALA A 64 -0.12 6.70 18.34
N PHE A 65 -0.21 5.61 17.58
CA PHE A 65 0.37 5.49 16.24
C PHE A 65 -0.58 5.92 15.12
N LYS A 66 -1.81 6.29 15.42
CA LYS A 66 -2.68 6.97 14.47
C LYS A 66 -2.24 8.42 14.33
N PHE A 67 -2.05 8.88 13.09
CA PHE A 67 -1.56 10.25 12.83
C PHE A 67 -2.45 11.05 11.88
N LEU A 68 -3.36 10.42 11.13
CA LEU A 68 -4.34 11.11 10.30
C LEU A 68 -5.57 11.49 11.12
N ASN A 69 -5.40 12.44 12.01
CA ASN A 69 -6.46 12.99 12.85
C ASN A 69 -6.19 14.48 13.13
N ILE A 70 -7.22 15.20 13.56
CA ILE A 70 -7.18 16.65 13.79
C ILE A 70 -6.32 17.07 14.98
N GLU A 71 -5.99 16.13 15.89
CA GLU A 71 -5.12 16.42 17.03
C GLU A 71 -3.65 16.56 16.63
N LYS A 72 -3.24 15.86 15.56
CA LYS A 72 -1.87 15.86 15.03
C LYS A 72 -1.70 16.65 13.74
N ILE A 73 -2.76 16.84 12.99
CA ILE A 73 -2.80 17.56 11.72
C ILE A 73 -3.99 18.50 11.79
N SER A 74 -3.75 19.69 12.29
CA SER A 74 -4.81 20.65 12.63
C SER A 74 -5.32 21.44 11.41
N ASP A 75 -4.50 21.59 10.40
CA ASP A 75 -4.75 22.39 9.21
C ASP A 75 -4.03 21.85 7.95
N PHE A 76 -4.18 22.55 6.83
CA PHE A 76 -3.54 22.17 5.58
C PHE A 76 -2.03 22.44 5.57
N ASP A 77 -1.52 23.33 6.40
CA ASP A 77 -0.07 23.56 6.58
C ASP A 77 0.59 22.34 7.24
N ASP A 78 -0.02 21.81 8.30
CA ASP A 78 0.42 20.57 8.96
C ASP A 78 0.40 19.39 7.99
N LEU A 79 -0.65 19.28 7.14
CA LEU A 79 -0.74 18.24 6.16
C LEU A 79 0.34 18.35 5.07
N GLU A 80 0.68 19.54 4.64
CA GLU A 80 1.80 19.79 3.71
C GLU A 80 3.13 19.42 4.35
N SER A 81 3.33 19.80 5.60
CA SER A 81 4.54 19.46 6.37
C SER A 81 4.68 17.93 6.51
N LEU A 82 3.59 17.21 6.77
CA LEU A 82 3.61 15.76 6.80
C LEU A 82 4.09 15.17 5.46
N PHE A 83 3.63 15.69 4.31
CA PHE A 83 4.06 15.20 3.00
C PHE A 83 5.55 15.45 2.75
N PHE A 84 6.04 16.67 2.99
CA PHE A 84 7.34 17.12 2.46
C PHE A 84 8.43 17.26 3.53
N ASP A 85 8.07 17.43 4.80
CA ASP A 85 9.04 17.58 5.88
C ASP A 85 9.20 16.29 6.72
N VAL A 86 8.20 15.41 6.68
CA VAL A 86 8.25 14.13 7.39
C VAL A 86 8.51 12.97 6.43
N LEU A 87 7.63 12.75 5.47
CA LEU A 87 7.66 11.56 4.61
C LEU A 87 8.76 11.62 3.54
N ALA A 88 9.00 12.79 2.98
CA ALA A 88 10.04 13.00 1.97
C ALA A 88 11.45 13.17 2.56
N LYS A 89 11.62 13.21 3.88
CA LYS A 89 12.91 13.38 4.55
C LYS A 89 13.28 12.15 5.38
N PRO A 90 14.56 11.69 5.31
CA PRO A 90 15.06 10.69 6.24
C PRO A 90 14.82 11.09 7.71
N VAL A 91 14.48 10.13 8.57
CA VAL A 91 14.14 10.39 9.98
C VAL A 91 15.17 11.27 10.70
N LYS A 92 16.47 11.03 10.43
CA LYS A 92 17.57 11.79 11.06
C LYS A 92 17.64 13.27 10.63
N SER A 93 17.00 13.64 9.53
CA SER A 93 17.01 15.01 8.97
C SER A 93 15.68 15.75 9.19
N ARG A 94 14.76 15.18 9.94
CA ARG A 94 13.49 15.83 10.29
C ARG A 94 13.67 16.85 11.40
N GLU A 95 12.95 17.95 11.30
CA GLU A 95 12.95 19.00 12.32
C GLU A 95 12.06 18.64 13.52
N THR A 96 10.94 17.96 13.26
CA THR A 96 10.03 17.45 14.30
C THR A 96 10.30 15.98 14.61
N LYS A 97 10.15 15.61 15.91
CA LYS A 97 10.24 14.22 16.36
C LYS A 97 8.89 13.53 16.52
N GLU A 98 7.83 14.26 16.36
CA GLU A 98 6.47 13.77 16.58
C GLU A 98 6.13 12.57 15.69
N PHE A 99 6.66 12.56 14.46
CA PHE A 99 6.43 11.51 13.46
C PHE A 99 7.64 10.61 13.22
N ASP A 100 8.57 10.46 14.18
CA ASP A 100 9.77 9.63 14.01
C ASP A 100 9.46 8.14 13.80
N TYR A 101 8.28 7.69 14.24
CA TYR A 101 7.78 6.34 14.00
C TYR A 101 7.22 6.12 12.57
N VAL A 102 7.02 7.19 11.81
CA VAL A 102 6.59 7.10 10.42
C VAL A 102 7.84 6.94 9.53
N PRO A 103 7.89 5.93 8.65
CA PRO A 103 9.07 5.69 7.83
C PRO A 103 9.34 6.81 6.83
N TYR A 104 10.59 6.95 6.40
CA TYR A 104 10.95 7.73 5.23
C TYR A 104 10.46 7.01 3.97
N LEU A 105 9.78 7.75 3.12
CA LEU A 105 9.26 7.24 1.86
C LEU A 105 10.00 7.89 0.69
N ASN A 106 10.96 7.17 0.13
CA ASN A 106 11.65 7.59 -1.09
C ASN A 106 10.74 7.31 -2.31
N SER A 107 9.70 8.11 -2.49
CA SER A 107 8.69 7.91 -3.52
C SER A 107 8.33 9.23 -4.18
N SER A 108 8.22 9.23 -5.51
CA SER A 108 7.74 10.38 -6.29
C SER A 108 6.34 10.86 -5.87
N LEU A 109 5.57 10.02 -5.17
CA LEU A 109 4.28 10.41 -4.60
C LEU A 109 4.43 11.57 -3.59
N PHE A 110 5.57 11.62 -2.87
CA PHE A 110 5.89 12.67 -1.88
C PHE A 110 6.94 13.66 -2.40
N GLU A 111 7.11 13.75 -3.70
CA GLU A 111 7.77 14.90 -4.36
C GLU A 111 6.72 15.95 -4.74
N ARG A 112 7.15 17.22 -4.81
CA ARG A 112 6.25 18.28 -5.27
C ARG A 112 5.89 18.06 -6.73
N HIS A 113 4.59 17.89 -6.98
CA HIS A 113 4.08 17.67 -8.33
C HIS A 113 4.17 18.95 -9.19
N GLU A 114 4.34 18.82 -10.50
CA GLU A 114 4.41 19.96 -11.42
C GLU A 114 3.19 20.90 -11.31
N LEU A 115 1.99 20.33 -11.11
CA LEU A 115 0.76 21.11 -10.90
C LEU A 115 0.82 21.94 -9.62
N GLU A 116 1.41 21.43 -8.55
CA GLU A 116 1.58 22.16 -7.29
C GLU A 116 2.53 23.32 -7.48
N ASN A 117 3.66 23.09 -8.12
CA ASN A 117 4.65 24.15 -8.42
C ASN A 117 4.10 25.22 -9.36
N LYS A 118 3.21 24.83 -10.28
CA LYS A 118 2.64 25.75 -11.29
C LYS A 118 1.45 26.56 -10.77
N TYR A 119 0.64 25.98 -9.90
CA TYR A 119 -0.66 26.55 -9.53
C TYR A 119 -0.78 26.90 -8.06
N LEU A 120 -0.78 25.94 -7.15
CA LEU A 120 -0.90 26.16 -5.70
C LEU A 120 -0.52 24.90 -4.91
N TYR A 121 -0.08 25.11 -3.68
CA TYR A 121 0.17 24.06 -2.69
C TYR A 121 -1.09 23.81 -1.84
N ILE A 122 -1.15 22.65 -1.19
CA ILE A 122 -2.29 22.31 -0.32
C ILE A 122 -2.39 23.27 0.87
N SER A 123 -1.28 23.76 1.40
CA SER A 123 -1.21 24.79 2.45
C SER A 123 -1.82 26.14 2.05
N ASN A 124 -2.01 26.39 0.76
CA ASN A 124 -2.70 27.61 0.33
C ASN A 124 -4.23 27.56 0.53
N LEU A 125 -4.78 26.40 0.88
CA LEU A 125 -6.20 26.26 1.11
C LEU A 125 -6.64 26.96 2.39
N ARG A 126 -7.93 27.26 2.48
CA ARG A 126 -8.54 27.84 3.68
C ARG A 126 -9.08 26.70 4.55
N ASP A 127 -8.69 26.69 5.82
CA ASP A 127 -9.10 25.67 6.78
C ASP A 127 -10.51 25.88 7.31
N ASN A 128 -10.91 27.12 7.50
CA ASN A 128 -12.16 27.53 8.14
C ASN A 128 -13.41 27.44 7.24
N LEU A 129 -13.29 26.83 6.07
CA LEU A 129 -14.43 26.62 5.18
C LEU A 129 -15.12 25.33 5.50
N THR A 130 -16.47 25.37 5.59
CA THR A 130 -17.27 24.21 5.97
C THR A 130 -18.02 23.60 4.78
N VAL A 131 -18.25 22.31 4.85
CA VAL A 131 -19.10 21.52 3.95
C VAL A 131 -20.19 20.85 4.74
N LYS A 132 -21.34 20.57 4.11
CA LYS A 132 -22.41 19.78 4.74
C LYS A 132 -22.07 18.30 4.68
N TYR A 133 -22.37 17.59 5.77
CA TYR A 133 -22.39 16.14 5.73
C TYR A 133 -23.29 15.65 4.60
N TYR A 134 -22.83 14.63 3.90
CA TYR A 134 -23.63 14.05 2.84
C TYR A 134 -24.85 13.29 3.40
N PRO A 135 -26.06 13.47 2.86
CA PRO A 135 -27.26 12.84 3.39
C PRO A 135 -27.20 11.29 3.46
N GLN A 136 -26.42 10.68 2.55
CA GLN A 136 -26.19 9.22 2.54
C GLN A 136 -24.85 8.82 3.16
N THR A 137 -24.29 9.68 4.06
CA THR A 137 -23.02 9.38 4.73
C THR A 137 -23.06 8.06 5.50
N VAL A 138 -21.91 7.40 5.59
CA VAL A 138 -21.68 6.25 6.46
C VAL A 138 -21.34 6.68 7.89
N LEU A 139 -20.98 7.97 8.08
CA LEU A 139 -20.59 8.51 9.37
C LEU A 139 -21.80 8.55 10.33
N ARG A 140 -21.55 8.10 11.56
CA ARG A 140 -22.55 8.04 12.64
C ARG A 140 -22.09 8.88 13.82
N ASP A 141 -23.04 9.42 14.54
CA ASP A 141 -22.81 10.02 15.85
C ASP A 141 -22.83 8.96 16.98
N ASP A 142 -22.61 9.38 18.21
CA ASP A 142 -22.60 8.49 19.39
C ASP A 142 -23.96 7.78 19.61
N LYS A 143 -25.04 8.30 19.03
CA LYS A 143 -26.38 7.70 19.06
C LYS A 143 -26.68 6.83 17.85
N GLN A 144 -25.67 6.50 17.05
CA GLN A 144 -25.79 5.73 15.81
C GLN A 144 -26.66 6.40 14.71
N ALA A 145 -27.01 7.67 14.87
CA ALA A 145 -27.68 8.44 13.84
C ALA A 145 -26.67 8.93 12.79
N LYS A 146 -27.14 9.16 11.56
CA LYS A 146 -26.27 9.73 10.52
C LYS A 146 -25.85 11.14 10.91
N LYS A 147 -24.53 11.42 10.85
CA LYS A 147 -24.03 12.78 11.07
C LYS A 147 -24.64 13.75 10.07
N SER A 148 -24.98 14.93 10.53
CA SER A 148 -25.58 16.03 9.76
C SER A 148 -25.04 17.37 10.24
N GLY A 149 -25.31 18.44 9.49
CA GLY A 149 -24.78 19.78 9.78
C GLY A 149 -23.55 20.10 8.95
N ASP A 150 -22.81 21.11 9.39
CA ASP A 150 -21.63 21.62 8.73
C ASP A 150 -20.36 21.15 9.46
N ILE A 151 -19.31 20.87 8.71
CA ILE A 151 -18.00 20.45 9.19
C ILE A 151 -16.89 21.00 8.28
N GLU A 152 -15.75 21.32 8.83
CA GLU A 152 -14.58 21.70 8.03
C GLU A 152 -14.08 20.53 7.16
N MET A 153 -13.44 20.85 6.03
CA MET A 153 -13.08 19.84 5.03
C MET A 153 -12.07 18.81 5.55
N LEU A 154 -11.05 19.23 6.29
CA LEU A 154 -9.99 18.35 6.78
C LEU A 154 -10.51 17.36 7.85
N PRO A 155 -11.22 17.81 8.90
CA PRO A 155 -11.90 16.90 9.83
C PRO A 155 -12.88 15.94 9.13
N TYR A 156 -13.65 16.42 8.16
CA TYR A 156 -14.56 15.57 7.39
C TYR A 156 -13.83 14.46 6.65
N LEU A 157 -12.68 14.78 6.06
CA LEU A 157 -11.86 13.83 5.33
C LEU A 157 -11.31 12.73 6.28
N PHE A 158 -10.77 13.12 7.44
CA PHE A 158 -10.26 12.19 8.43
C PHE A 158 -11.36 11.29 9.02
N GLU A 159 -12.49 11.87 9.40
CA GLU A 159 -13.64 11.08 9.87
C GLU A 159 -14.11 10.08 8.80
N PHE A 160 -14.17 10.52 7.54
CA PHE A 160 -14.58 9.65 6.45
C PHE A 160 -13.62 8.48 6.24
N LEU A 161 -12.31 8.72 6.30
CA LEU A 161 -11.30 7.66 6.18
C LEU A 161 -11.34 6.71 7.39
N ASP A 162 -11.59 7.24 8.58
CA ASP A 162 -11.66 6.44 9.81
C ASP A 162 -12.93 5.57 9.90
N ALA A 163 -13.94 5.84 9.05
CA ALA A 163 -15.12 5.00 8.92
C ALA A 163 -14.86 3.66 8.20
N TYR A 164 -13.67 3.48 7.64
CA TYR A 164 -13.27 2.26 6.94
C TYR A 164 -12.04 1.64 7.61
N ASN A 165 -11.96 0.32 7.53
CA ASN A 165 -10.78 -0.42 7.96
C ASN A 165 -9.86 -0.68 6.76
N PHE A 166 -8.66 -0.11 6.76
CA PHE A 166 -7.63 -0.29 5.74
C PHE A 166 -6.68 -1.42 6.15
N ALA A 167 -7.21 -2.56 6.53
CA ALA A 167 -6.44 -3.72 6.94
C ALA A 167 -6.29 -4.74 5.80
N SER A 168 -5.34 -5.67 5.92
CA SER A 168 -5.30 -6.86 5.07
C SER A 168 -6.48 -7.79 5.39
N GLU A 169 -6.93 -8.60 4.42
CA GLU A 169 -8.12 -9.44 4.48
C GLU A 169 -8.07 -10.58 5.52
N ASP A 170 -6.95 -10.81 6.19
CA ASP A 170 -6.58 -12.07 6.85
C ASP A 170 -6.99 -12.23 8.31
N THR A 171 -8.03 -11.61 8.82
CA THR A 171 -8.50 -11.93 10.15
C THR A 171 -9.98 -12.27 10.20
N GLU A 172 -10.27 -13.57 10.29
CA GLU A 172 -11.52 -14.08 10.85
C GLU A 172 -11.68 -13.73 12.34
N GLU A 173 -10.68 -13.11 12.97
CA GLU A 173 -10.77 -12.67 14.35
C GLU A 173 -11.70 -11.45 14.48
N VAL A 174 -12.86 -11.79 14.99
CA VAL A 174 -13.83 -10.92 15.66
C VAL A 174 -14.05 -9.57 14.98
N ARG A 175 -15.06 -9.52 14.14
CA ARG A 175 -15.73 -8.31 13.66
C ARG A 175 -16.31 -7.50 14.83
N GLU A 176 -15.47 -6.99 15.72
CA GLU A 176 -15.90 -6.08 16.78
C GLU A 176 -16.23 -4.69 16.25
N ASP A 177 -15.64 -4.29 15.12
CA ASP A 177 -15.98 -3.02 14.46
C ASP A 177 -16.75 -3.27 13.17
N SER A 178 -17.95 -2.71 13.06
CA SER A 178 -18.83 -2.74 11.88
C SER A 178 -18.29 -1.96 10.66
N LYS A 179 -16.98 -1.72 10.60
CA LYS A 179 -16.31 -0.96 9.54
C LYS A 179 -16.11 -1.82 8.30
N ALA A 180 -16.44 -1.28 7.14
CA ALA A 180 -16.20 -1.95 5.88
C ALA A 180 -14.68 -2.07 5.61
N LEU A 181 -14.22 -3.28 5.32
CA LEU A 181 -12.83 -3.57 5.00
C LEU A 181 -12.46 -2.95 3.64
N ILE A 182 -11.31 -2.29 3.57
CA ILE A 182 -10.67 -1.84 2.32
C ILE A 182 -9.36 -2.60 2.17
N SER A 183 -9.40 -3.68 1.41
CA SER A 183 -8.21 -4.46 1.09
C SER A 183 -7.26 -3.72 0.15
N ALA A 184 -6.01 -4.19 0.05
CA ALA A 184 -5.02 -3.66 -0.88
C ALA A 184 -5.50 -3.73 -2.35
N SER A 185 -6.23 -4.79 -2.73
CA SER A 185 -6.83 -4.94 -4.06
C SER A 185 -7.92 -3.90 -4.33
N VAL A 186 -8.80 -3.62 -3.35
CA VAL A 186 -9.80 -2.55 -3.46
C VAL A 186 -9.13 -1.18 -3.58
N LEU A 187 -8.05 -0.95 -2.81
CA LEU A 187 -7.29 0.30 -2.90
C LEU A 187 -6.61 0.45 -4.27
N GLY A 188 -6.05 -0.63 -4.82
CA GLY A 188 -5.51 -0.66 -6.19
C GLY A 188 -6.55 -0.24 -7.23
N LEU A 189 -7.79 -0.76 -7.14
CA LEU A 189 -8.90 -0.35 -8.00
C LEU A 189 -9.30 1.14 -7.80
N ILE A 190 -9.19 1.65 -6.58
CA ILE A 190 -9.41 3.08 -6.31
C ILE A 190 -8.36 3.92 -7.02
N PHE A 191 -7.08 3.59 -6.86
CA PHE A 191 -5.98 4.29 -7.53
C PHE A 191 -6.08 4.19 -9.07
N GLU A 192 -6.42 3.03 -9.61
CA GLU A 192 -6.69 2.86 -11.03
C GLU A 192 -7.80 3.80 -11.52
N LYS A 193 -8.92 3.86 -10.79
CA LYS A 193 -10.03 4.75 -11.15
C LYS A 193 -9.69 6.23 -11.01
N LEU A 194 -8.85 6.60 -10.05
CA LEU A 194 -8.40 7.96 -9.85
C LEU A 194 -7.47 8.42 -10.98
N ASN A 195 -6.46 7.61 -11.27
CA ASN A 195 -5.45 7.92 -12.27
C ASN A 195 -5.98 7.69 -13.70
N GLY A 196 -6.82 6.68 -13.90
CA GLY A 196 -7.43 6.36 -15.19
C GLY A 196 -8.44 7.40 -15.69
N TYR A 197 -8.91 8.29 -14.82
CA TYR A 197 -9.80 9.38 -15.21
C TYR A 197 -9.15 10.31 -16.24
N ARG A 198 -7.84 10.53 -16.11
CA ARG A 198 -7.09 11.45 -16.98
C ARG A 198 -6.25 10.71 -18.02
N ASP A 199 -5.49 9.73 -17.58
CA ASP A 199 -4.38 9.17 -18.37
C ASP A 199 -4.74 7.78 -18.96
N GLY A 200 -5.95 7.27 -18.69
CA GLY A 200 -6.39 5.96 -19.16
C GLY A 200 -5.53 4.81 -18.66
N SER A 201 -4.92 4.97 -17.46
CA SER A 201 -4.10 3.93 -16.88
C SER A 201 -4.96 2.75 -16.43
N PHE A 202 -4.54 1.54 -16.82
CA PHE A 202 -5.17 0.28 -16.44
C PHE A 202 -4.13 -0.60 -15.76
N TYR A 203 -4.45 -1.13 -14.60
CA TYR A 203 -3.58 -2.10 -13.93
C TYR A 203 -3.87 -3.51 -14.42
N THR A 204 -2.82 -4.30 -14.58
CA THR A 204 -2.96 -5.69 -14.96
C THR A 204 -3.64 -6.47 -13.83
N PRO A 205 -4.73 -7.20 -14.09
CA PRO A 205 -5.40 -8.00 -13.06
C PRO A 205 -4.45 -9.02 -12.40
N SER A 206 -4.63 -9.26 -11.09
CA SER A 206 -3.75 -10.12 -10.29
C SER A 206 -3.59 -11.54 -10.85
N PHE A 207 -4.65 -12.14 -11.36
CA PHE A 207 -4.55 -13.48 -11.94
C PHE A 207 -3.64 -13.54 -13.17
N ILE A 208 -3.49 -12.44 -13.91
CA ILE A 208 -2.56 -12.34 -15.05
C ILE A 208 -1.14 -12.16 -14.54
N THR A 209 -0.91 -11.26 -13.57
CA THR A 209 0.43 -11.03 -13.01
C THR A 209 0.97 -12.28 -12.32
N MET A 210 0.15 -13.00 -11.56
CA MET A 210 0.48 -14.30 -10.97
C MET A 210 0.89 -15.32 -12.04
N TYR A 211 0.07 -15.48 -13.09
CA TYR A 211 0.37 -16.41 -14.16
C TYR A 211 1.68 -16.06 -14.86
N MET A 212 1.89 -14.78 -15.19
CA MET A 212 3.11 -14.33 -15.84
C MET A 212 4.34 -14.49 -14.95
N ALA A 213 4.23 -14.14 -13.66
CA ALA A 213 5.31 -14.31 -12.68
C ALA A 213 5.69 -15.78 -12.57
N LYS A 214 4.72 -16.67 -12.34
CA LYS A 214 4.93 -18.12 -12.23
C LYS A 214 5.63 -18.69 -13.46
N GLU A 215 5.10 -18.45 -14.65
CA GLU A 215 5.66 -18.97 -15.88
C GLU A 215 7.08 -18.44 -16.16
N SER A 216 7.28 -17.13 -16.00
CA SER A 216 8.56 -16.49 -16.32
C SER A 216 9.65 -16.88 -15.32
N ILE A 217 9.35 -16.85 -14.02
CA ILE A 217 10.33 -17.16 -12.97
C ILE A 217 10.68 -18.65 -12.99
N THR A 218 9.68 -19.52 -13.09
CA THR A 218 9.93 -20.97 -13.21
C THR A 218 10.83 -21.28 -14.39
N LYS A 219 10.51 -20.79 -15.59
CA LYS A 219 11.32 -21.02 -16.79
C LYS A 219 12.74 -20.47 -16.65
N SER A 220 12.87 -19.27 -16.07
CA SER A 220 14.18 -18.64 -15.87
C SER A 220 15.05 -19.44 -14.88
N ILE A 221 14.47 -19.95 -13.79
CA ILE A 221 15.17 -20.81 -12.83
C ILE A 221 15.59 -22.12 -13.49
N LEU A 222 14.69 -22.79 -14.19
CA LEU A 222 15.01 -24.03 -14.90
C LEU A 222 16.14 -23.84 -15.91
N SER A 223 16.12 -22.73 -16.67
CA SER A 223 17.19 -22.39 -17.63
C SER A 223 18.52 -22.17 -16.92
N LYS A 224 18.55 -21.42 -15.81
CA LYS A 224 19.77 -21.19 -15.04
C LYS A 224 20.39 -22.49 -14.51
N PHE A 225 19.57 -23.42 -14.00
CA PHE A 225 20.06 -24.72 -13.54
C PHE A 225 20.55 -25.59 -14.68
N LYS A 226 19.90 -25.54 -15.85
CA LYS A 226 20.39 -26.20 -17.06
C LYS A 226 21.76 -25.65 -17.49
N GLU A 227 21.90 -24.34 -17.52
CA GLU A 227 23.14 -23.66 -17.91
C GLU A 227 24.29 -23.91 -16.90
N THR A 228 23.98 -23.85 -15.59
CA THR A 228 25.01 -23.94 -14.55
C THR A 228 25.45 -25.37 -14.24
N TYR A 229 24.49 -26.30 -14.18
CA TYR A 229 24.72 -27.67 -13.72
C TYR A 229 24.31 -28.76 -14.73
N GLY A 230 23.83 -28.38 -15.90
CA GLY A 230 23.29 -29.32 -16.90
C GLY A 230 22.04 -30.09 -16.38
N VAL A 231 21.29 -29.52 -15.41
CA VAL A 231 20.08 -30.14 -14.88
C VAL A 231 18.90 -29.80 -15.77
N GLU A 232 18.25 -30.82 -16.31
CA GLU A 232 17.02 -30.66 -17.09
C GLU A 232 15.83 -31.10 -16.24
N ALA A 233 14.83 -30.22 -16.14
CA ALA A 233 13.56 -30.44 -15.46
C ALA A 233 12.45 -29.69 -16.19
N THR A 234 11.19 -30.15 -16.01
CA THR A 234 10.01 -29.54 -16.61
C THR A 234 9.30 -28.58 -15.67
N ASP A 235 9.51 -28.76 -14.37
CA ASP A 235 8.90 -28.00 -13.30
C ASP A 235 9.80 -27.96 -12.05
N ILE A 236 9.40 -27.21 -11.04
CA ILE A 236 10.19 -27.01 -9.81
C ILE A 236 10.33 -28.29 -8.99
N ASP A 237 9.31 -29.15 -8.96
CA ASP A 237 9.39 -30.42 -8.22
C ASP A 237 10.35 -31.40 -8.89
N GLY A 238 10.28 -31.50 -10.21
CA GLY A 238 11.25 -32.25 -11.01
C GLY A 238 12.68 -31.72 -10.85
N LEU A 239 12.82 -30.38 -10.80
CA LEU A 239 14.13 -29.77 -10.50
C LEU A 239 14.62 -30.18 -9.12
N ASN A 240 13.80 -30.07 -8.06
CA ASN A 240 14.16 -30.45 -6.70
C ASN A 240 14.63 -31.92 -6.63
N ALA A 241 13.90 -32.83 -7.25
CA ALA A 241 14.29 -34.24 -7.33
C ALA A 241 15.64 -34.45 -8.01
N GLN A 242 15.95 -33.72 -9.09
CA GLN A 242 17.24 -33.77 -9.78
C GLN A 242 18.39 -33.17 -8.94
N LEU A 243 18.13 -32.07 -8.21
CA LEU A 243 19.13 -31.45 -7.32
C LEU A 243 19.55 -32.45 -6.23
N ILE A 244 18.58 -33.09 -5.59
CA ILE A 244 18.82 -34.14 -4.57
C ILE A 244 19.63 -35.31 -5.18
N ARG A 245 19.18 -35.81 -6.34
CA ARG A 245 19.82 -36.93 -7.02
C ARG A 245 21.27 -36.64 -7.39
N ARG A 246 21.59 -35.41 -7.79
CA ARG A 246 22.93 -34.98 -8.19
C ARG A 246 23.77 -34.47 -7.01
N ASN A 247 23.21 -34.51 -5.79
CA ASN A 247 23.87 -34.04 -4.56
C ASN A 247 24.31 -32.57 -4.65
N ILE A 248 23.51 -31.71 -5.32
CA ILE A 248 23.77 -30.27 -5.36
C ILE A 248 23.31 -29.69 -4.01
N SER A 249 24.17 -28.94 -3.36
CA SER A 249 23.93 -28.43 -2.00
C SER A 249 22.90 -27.32 -1.97
N ILE A 250 22.29 -27.09 -0.78
CA ILE A 250 21.34 -26.00 -0.55
C ILE A 250 22.01 -24.65 -0.86
N ASP A 251 23.27 -24.44 -0.48
CA ASP A 251 23.97 -23.18 -0.70
C ASP A 251 24.23 -22.91 -2.20
N GLU A 252 24.55 -23.93 -2.97
CA GLU A 252 24.67 -23.83 -4.42
C GLU A 252 23.31 -23.50 -5.06
N THR A 253 22.26 -24.19 -4.60
CA THR A 253 20.89 -23.93 -5.06
C THR A 253 20.45 -22.50 -4.73
N LYS A 254 20.70 -22.03 -3.49
CA LYS A 254 20.44 -20.62 -3.08
C LYS A 254 21.18 -19.63 -3.99
N LYS A 255 22.44 -19.84 -4.29
CA LYS A 255 23.21 -18.95 -5.17
C LYS A 255 22.57 -18.79 -6.55
N VAL A 256 22.11 -19.89 -7.15
CA VAL A 256 21.44 -19.84 -8.46
C VAL A 256 20.11 -19.10 -8.38
N VAL A 257 19.26 -19.43 -7.40
CA VAL A 257 17.94 -18.78 -7.25
C VAL A 257 18.11 -17.30 -6.95
N ASN A 258 19.01 -16.92 -6.03
CA ASN A 258 19.26 -15.52 -5.68
C ASN A 258 20.01 -14.72 -6.76
N SER A 259 20.54 -15.37 -7.77
CA SER A 259 21.12 -14.67 -8.94
C SER A 259 20.09 -14.19 -9.95
N LEU A 260 18.81 -14.55 -9.75
CA LEU A 260 17.74 -14.05 -10.61
C LEU A 260 17.50 -12.58 -10.32
N THR A 261 17.50 -11.77 -11.36
CA THR A 261 17.15 -10.36 -11.29
C THR A 261 15.85 -10.10 -12.05
N ILE A 262 14.96 -9.34 -11.44
CA ILE A 262 13.66 -8.98 -12.01
C ILE A 262 13.64 -7.46 -12.17
N CYS A 263 13.23 -7.00 -13.34
CA CYS A 263 13.07 -5.59 -13.64
C CYS A 263 11.67 -5.37 -14.23
N ASP A 264 10.90 -4.49 -13.58
CA ASP A 264 9.64 -4.00 -14.11
C ASP A 264 9.81 -2.54 -14.53
N PRO A 265 9.93 -2.24 -15.84
CA PRO A 265 10.12 -0.87 -16.33
C PRO A 265 8.86 -0.02 -16.25
N ALA A 266 7.70 -0.61 -15.95
CA ALA A 266 6.39 0.04 -15.87
C ALA A 266 5.70 -0.29 -14.56
N VAL A 267 6.43 -0.18 -13.46
CA VAL A 267 6.09 -0.73 -12.13
C VAL A 267 4.69 -0.35 -11.61
N GLY A 268 4.14 0.80 -12.00
CA GLY A 268 2.81 1.25 -11.59
C GLY A 268 2.63 1.18 -10.06
N SER A 269 1.67 0.37 -9.61
CA SER A 269 1.44 0.12 -8.17
C SER A 269 2.42 -0.87 -7.53
N GLY A 270 3.32 -1.47 -8.30
CA GLY A 270 4.22 -2.51 -7.83
C GLY A 270 3.60 -3.91 -7.73
N HIS A 271 2.35 -4.07 -8.11
CA HIS A 271 1.60 -5.32 -7.97
C HIS A 271 2.29 -6.50 -8.69
N PHE A 272 2.85 -6.26 -9.89
CA PHE A 272 3.59 -7.28 -10.62
C PHE A 272 4.83 -7.76 -9.85
N LEU A 273 5.56 -6.83 -9.20
CA LEU A 273 6.72 -7.18 -8.37
C LEU A 273 6.33 -7.96 -7.11
N VAL A 274 5.15 -7.68 -6.54
CA VAL A 274 4.59 -8.46 -5.42
C VAL A 274 4.31 -9.90 -5.87
N SER A 275 3.65 -10.09 -7.02
CA SER A 275 3.42 -11.42 -7.59
C SER A 275 4.75 -12.17 -7.84
N CYS A 276 5.78 -11.47 -8.32
CA CYS A 276 7.11 -12.05 -8.50
C CYS A 276 7.77 -12.44 -7.19
N LEU A 277 7.65 -11.62 -6.15
CA LEU A 277 8.19 -11.91 -4.81
C LEU A 277 7.51 -13.14 -4.21
N ASN A 278 6.19 -13.20 -4.27
CA ASN A 278 5.40 -14.34 -3.80
C ASN A 278 5.84 -15.64 -4.47
N GLU A 279 5.99 -15.62 -5.79
CA GLU A 279 6.45 -16.79 -6.55
C GLU A 279 7.89 -17.20 -6.19
N LEU A 280 8.80 -16.25 -5.98
CA LEU A 280 10.17 -16.56 -5.55
C LEU A 280 10.20 -17.20 -4.16
N ILE A 281 9.40 -16.71 -3.22
CA ILE A 281 9.27 -17.29 -1.88
C ILE A 281 8.70 -18.72 -2.00
N TYR A 282 7.65 -18.91 -2.80
CA TYR A 282 7.07 -20.22 -3.04
C TYR A 282 8.09 -21.20 -3.63
N ILE A 283 8.84 -20.80 -4.64
CA ILE A 283 9.88 -21.65 -5.26
C ILE A 283 11.01 -21.97 -4.26
N LYS A 284 11.47 -21.00 -3.48
CA LYS A 284 12.45 -21.24 -2.41
C LYS A 284 11.94 -22.28 -1.41
N HIS A 285 10.67 -22.20 -1.03
CA HIS A 285 10.04 -23.21 -0.17
C HIS A 285 10.04 -24.60 -0.83
N ARG A 286 9.58 -24.69 -2.10
CA ARG A 286 9.53 -25.97 -2.85
C ARG A 286 10.91 -26.62 -3.02
N LEU A 287 11.96 -25.82 -3.09
CA LEU A 287 13.36 -26.28 -3.16
C LEU A 287 13.97 -26.52 -1.78
N GLY A 288 13.24 -26.34 -0.67
CA GLY A 288 13.71 -26.59 0.69
C GLY A 288 14.77 -25.61 1.19
N LEU A 289 14.83 -24.38 0.65
CA LEU A 289 15.91 -23.44 0.91
C LEU A 289 15.81 -22.70 2.25
N PHE A 290 14.65 -22.73 2.93
CA PHE A 290 14.46 -22.02 4.20
C PHE A 290 14.95 -22.79 5.44
N GLY A 291 15.19 -24.09 5.33
CA GLY A 291 15.71 -24.90 6.43
C GLY A 291 14.71 -25.23 7.56
N PHE A 292 13.46 -24.84 7.44
CA PHE A 292 12.38 -25.19 8.38
C PHE A 292 11.59 -26.39 7.86
N ARG A 293 11.56 -27.49 8.63
CA ARG A 293 10.87 -28.73 8.21
C ARG A 293 9.34 -28.63 8.22
N GLU A 294 8.79 -27.73 9.04
CA GLU A 294 7.34 -27.58 9.25
C GLU A 294 6.78 -26.33 8.59
N LEU A 295 7.57 -25.67 7.74
CA LEU A 295 7.13 -24.51 6.98
C LEU A 295 6.28 -24.94 5.80
N GLY A 296 5.05 -24.45 5.73
CA GLY A 296 4.18 -24.50 4.55
C GLY A 296 4.08 -23.12 3.93
N VAL A 297 4.19 -23.03 2.62
CA VAL A 297 4.00 -21.80 1.86
C VAL A 297 3.11 -22.09 0.68
N ASP A 298 2.00 -21.38 0.59
CA ASP A 298 1.04 -21.45 -0.52
C ASP A 298 0.73 -20.06 -1.05
N ILE A 299 0.25 -19.95 -2.28
CA ILE A 299 -0.20 -18.71 -2.91
C ILE A 299 -1.64 -18.88 -3.34
N GLU A 300 -2.54 -18.05 -2.83
CA GLU A 300 -3.93 -17.98 -3.24
C GLU A 300 -4.31 -16.53 -3.55
N ASN A 301 -4.94 -16.26 -4.69
CA ASN A 301 -5.38 -14.92 -5.11
C ASN A 301 -4.30 -13.83 -5.07
N ASP A 302 -3.04 -14.20 -5.34
CA ASP A 302 -1.85 -13.34 -5.25
C ASP A 302 -1.44 -12.95 -3.81
N GLU A 303 -1.92 -13.67 -2.83
CA GLU A 303 -1.53 -13.55 -1.42
C GLU A 303 -0.69 -14.75 -1.00
N LEU A 304 0.33 -14.49 -0.20
CA LEU A 304 1.25 -15.50 0.30
C LEU A 304 0.78 -15.99 1.68
N TYR A 305 0.46 -17.27 1.77
CA TYR A 305 0.07 -17.92 3.01
C TYR A 305 1.24 -18.72 3.58
N VAL A 306 1.63 -18.40 4.81
CA VAL A 306 2.72 -19.07 5.51
C VAL A 306 2.18 -19.82 6.71
N ARG A 307 2.52 -21.11 6.84
CA ARG A 307 2.14 -21.97 7.96
C ARG A 307 3.40 -22.52 8.64
N LEU A 308 3.45 -22.49 9.94
CA LEU A 308 4.50 -23.10 10.72
C LEU A 308 3.87 -24.07 11.74
N GLY A 309 4.31 -25.34 11.77
CA GLY A 309 3.72 -26.34 12.67
C GLY A 309 2.25 -26.66 12.41
N GLY A 310 1.71 -26.36 11.21
CA GLY A 310 0.30 -26.57 10.83
C GLY A 310 -0.63 -25.41 11.16
N GLU A 311 -0.17 -24.37 11.88
CA GLU A 311 -0.94 -23.17 12.17
C GLU A 311 -0.63 -22.06 11.15
N PHE A 312 -1.65 -21.26 10.80
CA PHE A 312 -1.45 -20.07 9.98
C PHE A 312 -0.74 -19.00 10.79
N HIS A 313 0.34 -18.49 10.23
CA HIS A 313 1.02 -17.32 10.78
C HIS A 313 0.71 -16.12 9.90
N GLU A 314 -0.17 -15.25 10.38
CA GLU A 314 -0.28 -13.90 9.87
C GLU A 314 1.02 -13.12 10.14
N TYR A 315 1.19 -12.01 9.41
CA TYR A 315 2.27 -11.04 9.62
C TYR A 315 2.45 -10.75 11.11
N MET A 316 3.53 -11.25 11.70
CA MET A 316 3.68 -11.28 13.14
C MET A 316 4.12 -9.93 13.70
N LYS A 317 3.46 -9.53 14.78
CA LYS A 317 3.82 -8.34 15.54
C LYS A 317 5.26 -8.47 16.07
N PRO A 318 6.13 -7.48 15.88
CA PRO A 318 7.52 -7.55 16.36
C PRO A 318 7.68 -7.83 17.86
N ARG A 319 6.65 -7.58 18.69
CA ARG A 319 6.67 -7.77 20.15
C ARG A 319 6.24 -9.16 20.62
N ASP A 320 5.53 -9.90 19.78
CA ASP A 320 5.05 -11.24 20.11
C ASP A 320 5.93 -12.34 19.50
N LEU A 321 7.06 -11.95 18.91
CA LEU A 321 7.99 -12.85 18.27
C LEU A 321 8.68 -13.70 19.34
N SER A 322 8.27 -14.96 19.44
CA SER A 322 9.18 -16.00 19.94
C SER A 322 10.46 -15.98 19.08
N CYS A 323 11.57 -16.47 19.59
CA CYS A 323 12.84 -16.52 18.86
C CYS A 323 12.69 -17.16 17.47
N ASP A 324 11.77 -18.12 17.33
CA ASP A 324 11.51 -18.85 16.09
C ASP A 324 10.80 -17.98 15.04
N ASN A 325 9.91 -17.10 15.45
CA ASN A 325 9.17 -16.21 14.54
C ASN A 325 10.05 -15.11 13.95
N HIS A 326 10.93 -14.52 14.76
CA HIS A 326 11.93 -13.56 14.28
C HIS A 326 12.87 -14.21 13.27
N ARG A 327 13.28 -15.47 13.51
CA ARG A 327 14.10 -16.25 12.60
C ARG A 327 13.38 -16.54 11.30
N LEU A 328 12.07 -16.86 11.35
CA LEU A 328 11.26 -17.08 10.16
C LEU A 328 11.13 -15.82 9.30
N GLN A 329 10.81 -14.67 9.87
CA GLN A 329 10.73 -13.40 9.15
C GLN A 329 12.06 -13.05 8.48
N LYS A 330 13.16 -13.16 9.24
CA LYS A 330 14.50 -12.92 8.72
C LYS A 330 14.79 -13.83 7.52
N THR A 331 14.48 -15.11 7.65
CA THR A 331 14.74 -16.09 6.59
C THR A 331 13.88 -15.86 5.35
N LEU A 332 12.62 -15.45 5.50
CA LEU A 332 11.72 -15.23 4.36
C LEU A 332 11.99 -13.92 3.60
N PHE A 333 12.40 -12.87 4.29
CA PHE A 333 12.42 -11.52 3.73
C PHE A 333 13.80 -10.85 3.72
N GLU A 334 14.78 -11.32 4.49
CA GLU A 334 16.11 -10.73 4.56
C GLU A 334 17.22 -11.59 3.91
N GLU A 335 16.95 -12.88 3.65
CA GLU A 335 17.83 -13.80 2.90
C GLU A 335 17.33 -14.01 1.46
#